data_33dc5302186e538efd2ab8b2087a7666
#
_entry.id   33dc5302186e538efd2ab8b2087a7666
#
_cell.length_a   1.000
_cell.length_b   1.000
_cell.length_c   1.000
_cell.angle_alpha   90.00
_cell.angle_beta   90.00
_cell.angle_gamma   90.00
#
_symmetry.space_group_name_H-M   'P 1'
#
loop_
_entity.id
_entity.type
_entity.pdbx_description
1 polymer ?
#
loop_
_entity_poly.entity_id
_entity_poly.type
_entity_poly.pdbx_seq_one_letter_code
_entity_poly.pdbx_strand_id
1 'polypeptide(L)'
;DHMFRIDRFEKVYLHKNDVEKIREDENCFAAALSDGGKYPHLVPIDEGSVIDLGGGVTVDVLNLGGHTENSVVFACAHYKALFTGDAIGSGYIILMICPEKDMYKVLESYKKNLECFLPRAEALRDYAWFGGHSIQENGCDEQHQQDYLAGRSVYYNPLRLEIVQDMVVLCEKLITGEI
;
A
#
# COMPACT_ATOMS: atom_id res chain seq x y z
N ASP A 1 -8.89 -5.99 4.86
CA ASP A 1 -10.12 -5.30 4.44
C ASP A 1 -10.14 -4.99 2.93
N HIS A 2 -9.01 -4.67 2.29
CA HIS A 2 -8.94 -4.38 0.84
C HIS A 2 -9.28 -5.55 -0.07
N MET A 3 -9.30 -6.78 0.44
CA MET A 3 -9.64 -7.97 -0.33
C MET A 3 -11.07 -8.47 -0.12
N PHE A 4 -11.88 -7.78 0.71
CA PHE A 4 -13.24 -8.23 0.99
C PHE A 4 -14.08 -8.30 -0.28
N ARG A 5 -14.79 -9.42 -0.46
CA ARG A 5 -15.67 -9.70 -1.61
C ARG A 5 -14.94 -9.78 -2.95
N ILE A 6 -13.70 -10.28 -2.96
CA ILE A 6 -12.95 -10.52 -4.22
C ILE A 6 -13.66 -11.49 -5.16
N ASP A 7 -14.54 -12.36 -4.63
CA ASP A 7 -15.43 -13.27 -5.40
C ASP A 7 -16.38 -12.53 -6.36
N ARG A 8 -16.51 -11.20 -6.23
CA ARG A 8 -17.28 -10.36 -7.15
C ARG A 8 -16.57 -10.01 -8.45
N PHE A 9 -15.28 -10.30 -8.51
CA PHE A 9 -14.45 -9.99 -9.67
C PHE A 9 -14.12 -11.26 -10.44
N GLU A 10 -14.11 -11.18 -11.77
CA GLU A 10 -13.71 -12.31 -12.61
C GLU A 10 -12.20 -12.57 -12.51
N LYS A 11 -11.41 -11.50 -12.36
CA LYS A 11 -9.95 -11.52 -12.29
C LYS A 11 -9.47 -10.58 -11.18
N VAL A 12 -8.49 -11.05 -10.41
CA VAL A 12 -7.82 -10.26 -9.37
C VAL A 12 -6.31 -10.41 -9.51
N TYR A 13 -5.61 -9.28 -9.50
CA TYR A 13 -4.15 -9.23 -9.51
C TYR A 13 -3.63 -9.21 -8.08
N LEU A 14 -2.73 -10.12 -7.74
CA LEU A 14 -2.10 -10.21 -6.43
C LEU A 14 -0.61 -10.45 -6.59
N HIS A 15 0.18 -10.03 -5.59
CA HIS A 15 1.59 -10.39 -5.56
C HIS A 15 1.76 -11.91 -5.66
N LYS A 16 2.72 -12.36 -6.46
CA LYS A 16 2.92 -13.79 -6.77
C LYS A 16 3.01 -14.67 -5.53
N ASN A 17 3.67 -14.20 -4.47
CA ASN A 17 3.82 -14.97 -3.23
C ASN A 17 2.47 -15.13 -2.51
N ASP A 18 1.56 -14.16 -2.60
CA ASP A 18 0.23 -14.28 -2.00
C ASP A 18 -0.67 -15.23 -2.82
N VAL A 19 -0.50 -15.24 -4.14
CA VAL A 19 -1.17 -16.24 -5.00
C VAL A 19 -0.71 -17.66 -4.63
N GLU A 20 0.58 -17.85 -4.36
CA GLU A 20 1.13 -19.14 -3.92
C GLU A 20 0.59 -19.54 -2.55
N LYS A 21 0.56 -18.63 -1.56
CA LYS A 21 -0.03 -18.85 -0.23
C LYS A 21 -1.50 -19.31 -0.33
N ILE A 22 -2.30 -18.67 -1.19
CA ILE A 22 -3.71 -19.06 -1.39
C ILE A 22 -3.81 -20.44 -2.02
N ARG A 23 -2.91 -20.81 -2.94
CA ARG A 23 -2.91 -22.14 -3.55
C ARG A 23 -2.50 -23.25 -2.59
N GLU A 24 -1.62 -22.93 -1.62
CA GLU A 24 -1.17 -23.87 -0.59
C GLU A 24 -2.21 -24.03 0.53
N ASP A 25 -2.91 -22.97 0.90
CA ASP A 25 -3.99 -22.96 1.89
C ASP A 25 -5.13 -22.05 1.45
N GLU A 26 -6.19 -22.67 0.89
CA GLU A 26 -7.38 -21.94 0.44
C GLU A 26 -8.12 -21.20 1.57
N ASN A 27 -7.83 -21.52 2.83
CA ASN A 27 -8.46 -20.83 3.97
C ASN A 27 -7.71 -19.56 4.39
N CYS A 28 -6.49 -19.33 3.94
CA CYS A 28 -5.68 -18.18 4.39
C CYS A 28 -6.36 -16.84 4.10
N PHE A 29 -7.21 -16.74 3.08
CA PHE A 29 -8.00 -15.56 2.74
C PHE A 29 -9.50 -15.84 2.65
N ALA A 30 -10.01 -16.84 3.36
CA ALA A 30 -11.43 -17.21 3.33
C ALA A 30 -12.35 -16.01 3.66
N ALA A 31 -11.93 -15.12 4.56
CA ALA A 31 -12.69 -13.92 4.91
C ALA A 31 -12.82 -12.90 3.75
N ALA A 32 -12.02 -13.03 2.70
CA ALA A 32 -12.12 -12.18 1.50
C ALA A 32 -13.27 -12.58 0.57
N LEU A 33 -13.86 -13.76 0.78
CA LEU A 33 -14.96 -14.28 0.00
C LEU A 33 -16.31 -14.00 0.67
N SER A 34 -17.39 -14.01 -0.11
CA SER A 34 -18.75 -14.13 0.42
C SER A 34 -19.08 -15.59 0.79
N ASP A 35 -20.15 -15.78 1.55
CA ASP A 35 -20.66 -17.12 1.83
C ASP A 35 -20.88 -17.90 0.53
N GLY A 36 -20.19 -19.05 0.41
CA GLY A 36 -20.22 -19.88 -0.79
C GLY A 36 -19.55 -19.31 -2.03
N GLY A 37 -18.87 -18.16 -1.88
CA GLY A 37 -18.06 -17.56 -2.94
C GLY A 37 -16.82 -18.41 -3.28
N LYS A 38 -16.31 -18.23 -4.49
CA LYS A 38 -15.08 -18.89 -4.96
C LYS A 38 -14.04 -17.85 -5.29
N TYR A 39 -12.77 -18.22 -5.17
CA TYR A 39 -11.70 -17.36 -5.63
C TYR A 39 -11.84 -17.07 -7.12
N PRO A 40 -11.69 -15.79 -7.51
CA PRO A 40 -11.63 -15.41 -8.91
C PRO A 40 -10.37 -15.98 -9.56
N HIS A 41 -10.18 -15.73 -10.86
CA HIS A 41 -8.91 -16.01 -11.50
C HIS A 41 -7.82 -15.11 -10.90
N LEU A 42 -6.91 -15.68 -10.10
CA LEU A 42 -5.81 -14.97 -9.48
C LEU A 42 -4.65 -14.84 -10.47
N VAL A 43 -4.30 -13.61 -10.80
CA VAL A 43 -3.19 -13.29 -11.71
C VAL A 43 -1.99 -12.85 -10.88
N PRO A 44 -0.89 -13.61 -10.89
CA PRO A 44 0.31 -13.23 -10.15
C PRO A 44 0.97 -12.01 -10.80
N ILE A 45 1.33 -11.04 -9.96
CA ILE A 45 2.13 -9.87 -10.31
C ILE A 45 3.36 -9.77 -9.43
N ASP A 46 4.36 -9.03 -9.89
CA ASP A 46 5.60 -8.77 -9.17
C ASP A 46 6.19 -7.45 -9.65
N GLU A 47 7.33 -7.05 -9.10
CA GLU A 47 8.10 -5.90 -9.55
C GLU A 47 8.25 -5.86 -11.06
N GLY A 48 7.90 -4.72 -11.67
CA GLY A 48 7.99 -4.51 -13.11
C GLY A 48 6.89 -5.17 -13.94
N SER A 49 5.91 -5.84 -13.31
CA SER A 49 4.70 -6.27 -14.02
C SER A 49 3.94 -5.07 -14.56
N VAL A 50 3.33 -5.23 -15.73
CA VAL A 50 2.48 -4.20 -16.36
C VAL A 50 1.08 -4.78 -16.55
N ILE A 51 0.08 -4.08 -16.00
CA ILE A 51 -1.33 -4.43 -16.14
C ILE A 51 -1.92 -3.57 -17.25
N ASP A 52 -2.41 -4.21 -18.32
CA ASP A 52 -3.11 -3.52 -19.41
C ASP A 52 -4.60 -3.37 -19.05
N LEU A 53 -5.05 -2.12 -18.96
CA LEU A 53 -6.46 -1.76 -18.72
C LEU A 53 -7.25 -1.55 -20.01
N GLY A 54 -6.61 -1.73 -21.16
CA GLY A 54 -7.19 -1.44 -22.46
C GLY A 54 -7.09 0.04 -22.86
N GLY A 55 -7.37 0.32 -24.15
CA GLY A 55 -7.33 1.69 -24.66
C GLY A 55 -5.96 2.38 -24.62
N GLY A 56 -4.88 1.62 -24.47
CA GLY A 56 -3.52 2.16 -24.32
C GLY A 56 -3.18 2.62 -22.91
N VAL A 57 -4.04 2.33 -21.93
CA VAL A 57 -3.80 2.64 -20.51
C VAL A 57 -3.17 1.44 -19.83
N THR A 58 -2.00 1.64 -19.21
CA THR A 58 -1.29 0.63 -18.44
C THR A 58 -1.03 1.09 -17.01
N VAL A 59 -0.83 0.11 -16.14
CA VAL A 59 -0.45 0.31 -14.74
C VAL A 59 0.81 -0.50 -14.47
N ASP A 60 1.85 0.18 -14.02
CA ASP A 60 3.11 -0.44 -13.61
C ASP A 60 3.02 -0.88 -12.14
N VAL A 61 3.57 -2.04 -11.83
CA VAL A 61 3.62 -2.61 -10.48
C VAL A 61 5.00 -2.37 -9.88
N LEU A 62 5.03 -1.78 -8.69
CA LEU A 62 6.23 -1.50 -7.92
C LEU A 62 6.13 -2.20 -6.56
N ASN A 63 7.08 -3.06 -6.23
CA ASN A 63 7.10 -3.71 -4.92
C ASN A 63 7.52 -2.72 -3.84
N LEU A 64 6.76 -2.69 -2.73
CA LEU A 64 7.06 -1.90 -1.56
C LEU A 64 6.57 -2.62 -0.29
N GLY A 65 7.18 -3.75 0.02
CA GLY A 65 6.88 -4.48 1.26
C GLY A 65 7.12 -3.62 2.50
N GLY A 66 6.22 -3.71 3.47
CA GLY A 66 6.29 -2.93 4.71
C GLY A 66 5.04 -3.11 5.54
N HIS A 67 3.89 -2.63 5.09
CA HIS A 67 2.59 -2.89 5.72
C HIS A 67 2.32 -4.40 5.79
N THR A 68 2.44 -5.07 4.65
CA THR A 68 2.63 -6.51 4.56
C THR A 68 3.91 -6.82 3.78
N GLU A 69 4.40 -8.04 3.89
CA GLU A 69 5.61 -8.48 3.18
C GLU A 69 5.53 -8.24 1.67
N ASN A 70 4.35 -8.42 1.09
CA ASN A 70 4.11 -8.41 -0.35
C ASN A 70 3.31 -7.18 -0.83
N SER A 71 3.29 -6.10 -0.06
CA SER A 71 2.63 -4.87 -0.47
C SER A 71 3.22 -4.31 -1.75
N VAL A 72 2.35 -3.83 -2.65
CA VAL A 72 2.73 -3.24 -3.93
C VAL A 72 2.11 -1.85 -4.08
N VAL A 73 2.73 -1.06 -4.94
CA VAL A 73 2.26 0.26 -5.35
C VAL A 73 1.97 0.22 -6.85
N PHE A 74 0.92 0.89 -7.30
CA PHE A 74 0.53 0.92 -8.71
C PHE A 74 0.72 2.32 -9.28
N ALA A 75 1.47 2.43 -10.37
CA ALA A 75 1.70 3.70 -11.07
C ALA A 75 1.02 3.70 -12.45
N CYS A 76 0.15 4.67 -12.71
CA CYS A 76 -0.49 4.88 -13.99
C CYS A 76 0.02 6.16 -14.63
N ALA A 77 0.93 6.03 -15.60
CA ALA A 77 1.54 7.18 -16.27
C ALA A 77 0.52 7.99 -17.10
N HIS A 78 -0.47 7.32 -17.69
CA HIS A 78 -1.49 7.96 -18.51
C HIS A 78 -2.28 9.03 -17.73
N TYR A 79 -2.59 8.74 -16.46
CA TYR A 79 -3.35 9.65 -15.58
C TYR A 79 -2.48 10.38 -14.56
N LYS A 80 -1.17 10.16 -14.58
CA LYS A 80 -0.26 10.63 -13.53
C LYS A 80 -0.80 10.32 -12.13
N ALA A 81 -1.18 9.08 -11.92
CA ALA A 81 -1.76 8.58 -10.67
C ALA A 81 -0.87 7.50 -10.06
N LEU A 82 -0.66 7.58 -8.74
CA LEU A 82 0.05 6.59 -7.93
C LEU A 82 -0.89 6.08 -6.84
N PHE A 83 -1.12 4.78 -6.80
CA PHE A 83 -1.96 4.13 -5.81
C PHE A 83 -1.06 3.38 -4.83
N THR A 84 -0.94 3.88 -3.63
CA THR A 84 -0.01 3.34 -2.63
C THR A 84 -0.65 2.29 -1.73
N GLY A 85 -1.98 2.21 -1.70
CA GLY A 85 -2.68 1.35 -0.74
C GLY A 85 -2.20 1.63 0.68
N ASP A 86 -1.95 0.57 1.45
CA ASP A 86 -1.38 0.65 2.80
C ASP A 86 0.15 0.54 2.83
N ALA A 87 0.79 0.39 1.66
CA ALA A 87 2.24 0.29 1.58
C ALA A 87 2.98 1.56 2.05
N ILE A 88 2.31 2.72 1.97
CA ILE A 88 2.81 4.00 2.47
C ILE A 88 1.80 4.53 3.49
N GLY A 89 2.23 4.63 4.75
CA GLY A 89 1.47 5.29 5.81
C GLY A 89 1.61 6.82 5.73
N SER A 90 1.23 7.49 6.80
CA SER A 90 1.51 8.92 6.97
C SER A 90 2.85 9.14 7.65
N GLY A 91 3.40 10.34 7.60
CA GLY A 91 4.63 10.68 8.31
C GLY A 91 4.61 10.50 9.84
N TYR A 92 3.45 10.19 10.41
CA TYR A 92 3.26 9.94 11.83
C TYR A 92 2.90 8.49 12.15
N ILE A 93 2.51 7.70 11.16
CA ILE A 93 2.01 6.35 11.33
C ILE A 93 2.74 5.41 10.38
N ILE A 94 3.37 4.39 10.95
CA ILE A 94 3.86 3.23 10.21
C ILE A 94 2.82 2.14 10.34
N LEU A 95 2.21 1.79 9.21
CA LEU A 95 1.28 0.69 9.14
C LEU A 95 2.06 -0.60 8.86
N MET A 96 2.12 -1.50 9.87
CA MET A 96 2.75 -2.81 9.72
C MET A 96 1.84 -3.89 10.26
N ILE A 97 1.78 -5.03 9.56
CA ILE A 97 1.12 -6.24 10.03
C ILE A 97 2.17 -7.33 10.18
N CYS A 98 2.68 -7.48 11.40
CA CYS A 98 3.65 -8.53 11.74
C CYS A 98 3.53 -8.92 13.20
N PRO A 99 4.01 -10.13 13.60
CA PRO A 99 4.14 -10.49 15.01
C PRO A 99 5.11 -9.56 15.74
N GLU A 100 4.80 -9.23 17.00
CA GLU A 100 5.62 -8.31 17.82
C GLU A 100 7.12 -8.71 17.86
N LYS A 101 7.40 -10.00 17.97
CA LYS A 101 8.78 -10.53 17.99
C LYS A 101 9.58 -10.24 16.71
N ASP A 102 8.90 -9.99 15.59
CA ASP A 102 9.52 -9.75 14.28
C ASP A 102 9.54 -8.25 13.93
N MET A 103 8.97 -7.40 14.78
CA MET A 103 8.72 -5.98 14.50
C MET A 103 9.97 -5.23 14.07
N TYR A 104 11.08 -5.37 14.79
CA TYR A 104 12.34 -4.69 14.45
C TYR A 104 12.89 -5.12 13.09
N LYS A 105 12.86 -6.42 12.81
CA LYS A 105 13.32 -6.97 11.53
C LYS A 105 12.45 -6.46 10.37
N VAL A 106 11.14 -6.41 10.57
CA VAL A 106 10.20 -5.89 9.56
C VAL A 106 10.41 -4.40 9.37
N LEU A 107 10.66 -3.65 10.45
CA LEU A 107 10.93 -2.22 10.42
C LEU A 107 12.22 -1.89 9.65
N GLU A 108 13.30 -2.63 9.88
CA GLU A 108 14.56 -2.51 9.11
C GLU A 108 14.33 -2.80 7.61
N SER A 109 13.61 -3.87 7.29
CA SER A 109 13.25 -4.20 5.91
C SER A 109 12.39 -3.11 5.28
N TYR A 110 11.40 -2.60 6.00
CA TYR A 110 10.54 -1.55 5.52
C TYR A 110 11.31 -0.26 5.23
N LYS A 111 12.17 0.18 6.17
CA LYS A 111 13.06 1.33 5.97
C LYS A 111 13.88 1.18 4.69
N LYS A 112 14.53 0.03 4.51
CA LYS A 112 15.31 -0.26 3.32
C LYS A 112 14.47 -0.19 2.03
N ASN A 113 13.25 -0.74 2.06
CA ASN A 113 12.35 -0.71 0.91
C ASN A 113 11.93 0.72 0.56
N LEU A 114 11.61 1.55 1.58
CA LEU A 114 11.31 2.96 1.40
C LEU A 114 12.50 3.72 0.80
N GLU A 115 13.72 3.50 1.31
CA GLU A 115 14.96 4.09 0.77
C GLU A 115 15.19 3.71 -0.70
N CYS A 116 14.95 2.43 -1.05
CA CYS A 116 15.02 1.96 -2.43
C CYS A 116 13.94 2.56 -3.32
N PHE A 117 12.76 2.86 -2.76
CA PHE A 117 11.64 3.46 -3.48
C PHE A 117 11.82 4.97 -3.70
N LEU A 118 12.55 5.69 -2.84
CA LEU A 118 12.71 7.15 -2.92
C LEU A 118 13.09 7.69 -4.31
N PRO A 119 14.04 7.12 -5.06
CA PRO A 119 14.36 7.62 -6.40
C PRO A 119 13.19 7.52 -7.39
N ARG A 120 12.36 6.49 -7.24
CA ARG A 120 11.14 6.32 -8.04
C ARG A 120 10.04 7.29 -7.58
N ALA A 121 9.88 7.44 -6.27
CA ALA A 121 8.96 8.42 -5.68
C ALA A 121 9.27 9.84 -6.16
N GLU A 122 10.56 10.20 -6.23
CA GLU A 122 11.01 11.49 -6.77
C GLU A 122 10.63 11.66 -8.26
N ALA A 123 10.77 10.62 -9.07
CA ALA A 123 10.36 10.65 -10.47
C ALA A 123 8.83 10.73 -10.65
N LEU A 124 8.05 10.33 -9.63
CA LEU A 124 6.59 10.35 -9.62
C LEU A 124 6.01 11.48 -8.76
N ARG A 125 6.82 12.46 -8.37
CA ARG A 125 6.42 13.54 -7.46
C ARG A 125 5.29 14.44 -7.99
N ASP A 126 5.14 14.51 -9.32
CA ASP A 126 4.07 15.26 -9.99
C ASP A 126 2.80 14.44 -10.25
N TYR A 127 2.77 13.19 -9.77
CA TYR A 127 1.58 12.36 -9.81
C TYR A 127 0.64 12.71 -8.64
N ALA A 128 -0.66 12.48 -8.82
CA ALA A 128 -1.60 12.45 -7.72
C ALA A 128 -1.45 11.10 -6.97
N TRP A 129 -1.24 11.16 -5.67
CA TRP A 129 -1.03 9.97 -4.84
C TRP A 129 -2.28 9.64 -4.05
N PHE A 130 -2.65 8.36 -4.04
CA PHE A 130 -3.86 7.84 -3.41
C PHE A 130 -3.51 6.69 -2.45
N GLY A 131 -3.80 6.88 -1.17
CA GLY A 131 -3.65 5.85 -0.13
C GLY A 131 -4.86 4.90 -0.06
N GLY A 132 -4.74 3.87 0.77
CA GLY A 132 -5.83 2.92 1.02
C GLY A 132 -6.93 3.48 1.94
N HIS A 133 -6.56 4.39 2.84
CA HIS A 133 -7.45 4.99 3.84
C HIS A 133 -7.20 6.48 4.00
N SER A 134 -8.25 7.24 4.30
CA SER A 134 -8.14 8.69 4.57
C SER A 134 -7.21 9.00 5.76
N ILE A 135 -7.12 8.10 6.73
CA ILE A 135 -6.23 8.26 7.89
C ILE A 135 -4.74 8.25 7.51
N GLN A 136 -4.36 7.59 6.42
CA GLN A 136 -2.99 7.59 5.91
C GLN A 136 -2.57 8.96 5.40
N GLU A 137 -3.53 9.72 4.89
CA GLU A 137 -3.30 11.02 4.26
C GLU A 137 -3.13 12.14 5.28
N ASN A 138 -3.64 11.97 6.51
CA ASN A 138 -3.68 13.04 7.47
C ASN A 138 -2.85 12.81 8.74
N GLY A 139 -2.26 11.65 8.88
CA GLY A 139 -1.68 11.31 10.17
C GLY A 139 -2.75 11.36 11.27
N CYS A 140 -2.39 11.84 12.42
CA CYS A 140 -3.29 11.97 13.57
C CYS A 140 -3.58 13.44 13.91
N ASP A 141 -3.49 14.36 12.96
CA ASP A 141 -3.80 15.77 13.19
C ASP A 141 -5.31 15.94 13.41
N GLU A 142 -5.69 16.24 14.66
CA GLU A 142 -7.07 16.34 15.09
C GLU A 142 -7.84 17.44 14.34
N GLN A 143 -7.18 18.56 14.02
CA GLN A 143 -7.82 19.67 13.31
C GLN A 143 -8.16 19.27 11.88
N HIS A 144 -7.25 18.61 11.17
CA HIS A 144 -7.47 18.11 9.83
C HIS A 144 -8.58 17.05 9.80
N GLN A 145 -8.61 16.17 10.81
CA GLN A 145 -9.68 15.19 10.96
C GLN A 145 -11.05 15.86 11.13
N GLN A 146 -11.13 16.89 11.97
CA GLN A 146 -12.37 17.65 12.16
C GLN A 146 -12.80 18.36 10.87
N ASP A 147 -11.87 18.90 10.10
CA ASP A 147 -12.16 19.55 8.83
C ASP A 147 -12.67 18.56 7.78
N TYR A 148 -12.10 17.36 7.73
CA TYR A 148 -12.58 16.27 6.90
C TYR A 148 -14.01 15.84 7.31
N LEU A 149 -14.23 15.55 8.59
CA LEU A 149 -15.54 15.16 9.12
C LEU A 149 -16.60 16.23 8.94
N ALA A 150 -16.22 17.49 8.95
CA ALA A 150 -17.10 18.62 8.70
C ALA A 150 -17.32 18.94 7.20
N GLY A 151 -16.73 18.15 6.30
CA GLY A 151 -16.83 18.37 4.86
C GLY A 151 -16.10 19.62 4.36
N ARG A 152 -15.22 20.20 5.17
CA ARG A 152 -14.39 21.35 4.79
C ARG A 152 -13.15 20.99 3.99
N SER A 153 -12.73 19.72 4.06
CA SER A 153 -11.61 19.18 3.30
C SER A 153 -11.97 17.81 2.76
N VAL A 154 -11.61 17.51 1.52
CA VAL A 154 -11.72 16.17 0.92
C VAL A 154 -10.53 15.33 1.37
N TYR A 155 -9.36 15.94 1.44
CA TYR A 155 -8.13 15.36 1.96
C TYR A 155 -7.60 16.29 3.03
N TYR A 156 -7.19 15.75 4.17
CA TYR A 156 -6.61 16.60 5.18
C TYR A 156 -5.07 16.60 5.20
N ASN A 157 -4.41 15.63 4.56
CA ASN A 157 -2.97 15.66 4.28
C ASN A 157 -2.68 14.74 3.09
N PRO A 158 -2.72 15.24 1.85
CA PRO A 158 -2.50 14.43 0.66
C PRO A 158 -1.16 13.70 0.71
N LEU A 159 -1.15 12.42 0.35
CA LEU A 159 0.07 11.65 0.20
C LEU A 159 0.99 12.27 -0.85
N ARG A 160 2.29 12.26 -0.58
CA ARG A 160 3.33 12.84 -1.43
C ARG A 160 4.71 12.33 -1.03
N LEU A 161 5.72 12.72 -1.81
CA LEU A 161 7.10 12.30 -1.60
C LEU A 161 7.61 12.55 -0.17
N GLU A 162 7.29 13.70 0.42
CA GLU A 162 7.74 14.07 1.77
C GLU A 162 7.28 13.07 2.83
N ILE A 163 6.10 12.46 2.66
CA ILE A 163 5.63 11.38 3.55
C ILE A 163 6.57 10.18 3.53
N VAL A 164 7.07 9.80 2.35
CA VAL A 164 8.03 8.69 2.25
C VAL A 164 9.34 9.01 2.97
N GLN A 165 9.82 10.25 2.83
CA GLN A 165 11.02 10.74 3.53
C GLN A 165 10.82 10.73 5.05
N ASP A 166 9.69 11.23 5.53
CA ASP A 166 9.33 11.23 6.95
C ASP A 166 9.23 9.82 7.53
N MET A 167 8.68 8.88 6.76
CA MET A 167 8.59 7.47 7.17
C MET A 167 9.96 6.81 7.29
N VAL A 168 10.93 7.12 6.42
CA VAL A 168 12.31 6.65 6.56
C VAL A 168 12.91 7.15 7.88
N VAL A 169 12.74 8.45 8.18
CA VAL A 169 13.21 9.05 9.44
C VAL A 169 12.51 8.42 10.65
N LEU A 170 11.20 8.19 10.57
CA LEU A 170 10.43 7.57 11.64
C LEU A 170 10.90 6.11 11.89
N CYS A 171 11.12 5.33 10.84
CA CYS A 171 11.69 3.99 10.97
C CYS A 171 13.04 4.02 11.69
N GLU A 172 13.93 4.94 11.32
CA GLU A 172 15.25 5.09 11.95
C GLU A 172 15.13 5.37 13.45
N LYS A 173 14.27 6.31 13.84
CA LYS A 173 14.05 6.67 15.24
C LYS A 173 13.50 5.51 16.07
N LEU A 174 12.58 4.73 15.49
CA LEU A 174 12.05 3.52 16.15
C LEU A 174 13.12 2.43 16.29
N ILE A 175 13.97 2.24 15.27
CA ILE A 175 15.05 1.25 15.30
C ILE A 175 16.12 1.64 16.35
N THR A 176 16.45 2.93 16.44
CA THR A 176 17.47 3.44 17.37
C THR A 176 16.95 3.66 18.79
N GLY A 177 15.64 3.57 19.01
CA GLY A 177 15.03 3.79 20.32
C GLY A 177 15.00 5.26 20.74
N GLU A 178 14.98 6.20 19.78
CA GLU A 178 14.81 7.63 20.06
C GLU A 178 13.36 7.96 20.45
N ILE A 179 12.42 7.11 20.04
CA ILE A 179 10.98 7.23 20.36
C ILE A 179 10.40 5.85 20.59
#